data_4a0c02b972fd62284846009af67cd7b6
#
_entry.id   4a0c02b972fd62284846009af67cd7b6
#
_cell.length_a   1.000
_cell.length_b   1.000
_cell.length_c   1.000
_cell.angle_alpha   90.00
_cell.angle_beta   90.00
_cell.angle_gamma   90.00
#
_symmetry.space_group_name_H-M   'P 1'
#
loop_
_entity.id
_entity.type
_entity.pdbx_description
1 polymer ?
#
loop_
_entity_poly.entity_id
_entity_poly.type
_entity_poly.pdbx_seq_one_letter_code
_entity_poly.pdbx_strand_id
1 'polypeptide(L)'
;MVIFNAPAGAMVVMDPRDGSIVAMASYPTFDPELFVSGISNDDFDELTDPGNFLPLLNRAIQGTYPPGSTFKPFTAYAALDTGLIGSRGILSVNDPF
;
A
#
# COMPACT_ATOMS: atom_id res chain seq x y z
N MET A 1 -22.61 4.87 3.80
CA MET A 1 -21.33 4.96 3.06
C MET A 1 -20.37 5.78 3.93
N VAL A 2 -19.36 5.14 4.47
CA VAL A 2 -18.33 5.87 5.25
C VAL A 2 -17.36 6.48 4.24
N ILE A 3 -17.33 7.80 4.15
CA ILE A 3 -16.36 8.52 3.33
C ILE A 3 -15.12 8.71 4.20
N PHE A 4 -14.06 7.98 3.93
CA PHE A 4 -12.77 8.23 4.54
C PHE A 4 -12.16 9.48 3.88
N ASN A 5 -12.12 10.58 4.64
CA ASN A 5 -11.46 11.80 4.20
C ASN A 5 -9.95 11.68 4.45
N ALA A 6 -9.29 10.73 3.77
CA ALA A 6 -7.86 10.55 3.87
C ALA A 6 -7.15 11.51 2.90
N PRO A 7 -6.09 12.22 3.35
CA PRO A 7 -5.35 13.17 2.50
C PRO A 7 -4.51 12.47 1.44
N ALA A 8 -4.14 11.21 1.65
CA ALA A 8 -3.36 10.41 0.71
C ALA A 8 -3.63 8.91 0.89
N GLY A 9 -3.42 8.14 -0.16
CA GLY A 9 -3.59 6.70 -0.11
C GLY A 9 -3.32 6.01 -1.44
N ALA A 10 -3.40 4.68 -1.43
CA ALA A 10 -3.32 3.87 -2.63
C ALA A 10 -4.27 2.68 -2.55
N MET A 11 -4.67 2.19 -3.71
CA MET A 11 -5.48 0.99 -3.85
C MET A 11 -4.93 0.13 -4.99
N VAL A 12 -4.85 -1.17 -4.75
CA VAL A 12 -4.52 -2.17 -5.78
C VAL A 12 -5.57 -3.26 -5.74
N VAL A 13 -6.12 -3.59 -6.90
CA VAL A 13 -7.04 -4.71 -7.08
C VAL A 13 -6.34 -5.74 -7.96
N MET A 14 -6.22 -6.95 -7.45
CA MET A 14 -5.49 -8.04 -8.10
C MET A 14 -6.40 -9.25 -8.30
N ASP A 15 -6.26 -9.93 -9.43
CA ASP A 15 -6.89 -11.22 -9.65
C ASP A 15 -6.04 -12.31 -8.95
N PRO A 16 -6.59 -13.04 -7.95
CA PRO A 16 -5.82 -14.04 -7.21
C PRO A 16 -5.52 -15.31 -8.01
N ARG A 17 -6.16 -15.50 -9.18
CA ARG A 17 -5.98 -16.69 -10.01
C ARG A 17 -4.65 -16.70 -10.75
N ASP A 18 -4.16 -15.52 -11.14
CA ASP A 18 -2.94 -15.37 -11.94
C ASP A 18 -2.03 -14.20 -11.47
N GLY A 19 -2.49 -13.42 -10.48
CA GLY A 19 -1.75 -12.29 -9.95
C GLY A 19 -1.81 -11.03 -10.84
N SER A 20 -2.68 -10.99 -11.85
CA SER A 20 -2.82 -9.82 -12.71
C SER A 20 -3.44 -8.64 -11.96
N ILE A 21 -2.97 -7.44 -12.28
CA ILE A 21 -3.49 -6.19 -11.71
C ILE A 21 -4.72 -5.76 -12.50
N VAL A 22 -5.87 -5.77 -11.84
CA VAL A 22 -7.15 -5.33 -12.42
C VAL A 22 -7.28 -3.81 -12.36
N ALA A 23 -6.86 -3.21 -11.24
CA ALA A 23 -6.87 -1.76 -11.05
C ALA A 23 -5.78 -1.33 -10.08
N MET A 24 -5.24 -0.14 -10.29
CA MET A 24 -4.25 0.47 -9.41
C MET A 24 -4.51 1.98 -9.34
N ALA A 25 -4.54 2.53 -8.15
CA ALA A 25 -4.76 3.94 -7.93
C ALA A 25 -3.83 4.48 -6.84
N SER A 26 -3.39 5.71 -7.02
CA SER A 26 -2.63 6.49 -6.03
C SER A 26 -3.28 7.85 -5.88
N TYR A 27 -3.39 8.35 -4.64
CA TYR A 27 -3.96 9.66 -4.35
C TYR A 27 -3.07 10.41 -3.34
N PRO A 28 -2.86 11.72 -3.45
CA PRO A 28 -3.26 12.54 -4.60
C PRO A 28 -2.56 12.14 -5.90
N THR A 29 -3.11 12.56 -7.01
CA THR A 29 -2.58 12.33 -8.36
C THR A 29 -2.36 13.67 -9.06
N PHE A 30 -1.87 13.63 -10.27
CA PHE A 30 -1.60 14.80 -11.09
C PHE A 30 -2.20 14.62 -12.49
N ASP A 31 -2.35 15.73 -13.20
CA ASP A 31 -2.74 15.72 -14.60
C ASP A 31 -1.50 15.45 -15.48
N PRO A 32 -1.45 14.32 -16.19
CA PRO A 32 -0.33 14.02 -17.08
C PRO A 32 -0.18 14.99 -18.26
N GLU A 33 -1.21 15.75 -18.61
CA GLU A 33 -1.14 16.75 -19.66
C GLU A 33 -0.15 17.88 -19.32
N LEU A 34 0.11 18.14 -18.04
CA LEU A 34 1.13 19.10 -17.59
C LEU A 34 2.53 18.81 -18.17
N PHE A 35 2.80 17.56 -18.55
CA PHE A 35 4.11 17.15 -19.08
C PHE A 35 4.19 17.19 -20.61
N VAL A 36 3.06 17.30 -21.32
CA VAL A 36 3.01 17.20 -22.79
C VAL A 36 3.75 18.33 -23.49
N SER A 37 3.66 19.56 -22.95
CA SER A 37 4.32 20.75 -23.50
C SER A 37 5.53 21.23 -22.71
N GLY A 38 5.95 20.44 -21.72
CA GLY A 38 6.95 20.82 -20.71
C GLY A 38 6.27 21.36 -19.48
N ILE A 39 6.68 20.86 -18.31
CA ILE A 39 6.17 21.33 -17.02
C ILE A 39 6.93 22.60 -16.57
N SER A 40 6.24 23.55 -15.97
CA SER A 40 6.90 24.69 -15.33
C SER A 40 7.60 24.28 -14.04
N ASN A 41 8.60 25.07 -13.59
CA ASN A 41 9.25 24.79 -12.31
C ASN A 41 8.27 24.86 -11.13
N ASP A 42 7.34 25.82 -11.16
CA ASP A 42 6.36 26.01 -10.11
C ASP A 42 5.41 24.81 -10.01
N ASP A 43 4.92 24.30 -11.15
CA ASP A 43 4.07 23.10 -11.18
C ASP A 43 4.85 21.86 -10.73
N PHE A 44 6.11 21.73 -11.12
CA PHE A 44 6.95 20.61 -10.70
C PHE A 44 7.22 20.64 -9.20
N ASP A 45 7.51 21.82 -8.65
CA ASP A 45 7.70 22.00 -7.21
C ASP A 45 6.43 21.64 -6.43
N GLU A 46 5.25 22.07 -6.92
CA GLU A 46 3.96 21.72 -6.31
C GLU A 46 3.72 20.20 -6.31
N LEU A 47 4.04 19.51 -7.41
CA LEU A 47 3.87 18.06 -7.54
C LEU A 47 4.85 17.23 -6.69
N THR A 48 5.99 17.83 -6.31
CA THR A 48 7.02 17.21 -5.48
C THR A 48 7.02 17.70 -4.03
N ASP A 49 6.15 18.63 -3.68
CA ASP A 49 6.05 19.18 -2.33
C ASP A 49 5.48 18.15 -1.35
N PRO A 50 6.18 17.83 -0.25
CA PRO A 50 5.64 17.02 0.83
C PRO A 50 4.40 17.61 1.48
N GLY A 51 4.23 18.95 1.48
CA GLY A 51 3.05 19.65 1.97
C GLY A 51 1.79 19.34 1.17
N ASN A 52 1.93 19.03 -0.11
CA ASN A 52 0.89 18.59 -1.02
C ASN A 52 0.77 17.05 -1.12
N PHE A 53 1.38 16.32 -0.17
CA PHE A 53 1.38 14.86 -0.15
C PHE A 53 2.00 14.20 -1.38
N LEU A 54 2.99 14.84 -2.02
CA LEU A 54 3.76 14.30 -3.14
C LEU A 54 2.88 13.69 -4.25
N PRO A 55 2.15 14.46 -5.04
CA PRO A 55 1.25 13.94 -6.08
C PRO A 55 1.96 13.06 -7.14
N LEU A 56 3.25 13.33 -7.43
CA LEU A 56 4.07 12.51 -8.34
C LEU A 56 4.41 11.13 -7.80
N LEU A 57 4.33 10.92 -6.47
CA LEU A 57 4.65 9.64 -5.87
C LEU A 57 3.55 8.60 -6.15
N ASN A 58 3.84 7.57 -6.94
CA ASN A 58 2.94 6.43 -7.05
C ASN A 58 3.00 5.57 -5.78
N ARG A 59 2.08 5.82 -4.85
CA ARG A 59 2.04 5.15 -3.54
C ARG A 59 1.76 3.67 -3.63
N ALA A 60 1.10 3.21 -4.69
CA ALA A 60 0.81 1.80 -4.89
C ALA A 60 2.07 0.98 -5.19
N ILE A 61 3.11 1.61 -5.76
CA ILE A 61 4.35 0.96 -6.19
C ILE A 61 5.53 1.36 -5.30
N GLN A 62 5.62 2.64 -4.94
CA GLN A 62 6.78 3.23 -4.27
C GLN A 62 6.55 3.50 -2.78
N GLY A 63 5.28 3.47 -2.33
CA GLY A 63 4.95 3.69 -0.92
C GLY A 63 5.43 2.53 -0.05
N THR A 64 6.06 2.86 1.08
CA THR A 64 6.47 1.89 2.10
C THR A 64 5.67 2.15 3.37
N TYR A 65 4.89 1.16 3.79
CA TYR A 65 4.02 1.26 4.95
C TYR A 65 4.21 0.07 5.88
N PRO A 66 4.12 0.24 7.20
CA PRO A 66 4.13 -0.88 8.13
C PRO A 66 2.90 -1.78 7.86
N PRO A 67 3.09 -3.07 7.58
CA PRO A 67 2.00 -3.97 7.20
C PRO A 67 1.02 -4.26 8.34
N GLY A 68 1.45 -4.11 9.59
CA GLY A 68 0.63 -4.43 10.74
C GLY A 68 0.11 -5.87 10.72
N SER A 69 -1.18 -6.07 11.18
CA SER A 69 -1.80 -7.41 11.25
C SER A 69 -1.98 -8.10 9.88
N THR A 70 -1.81 -7.39 8.77
CA THR A 70 -1.85 -8.02 7.44
C THR A 70 -0.65 -8.96 7.20
N PHE A 71 0.40 -8.85 8.02
CA PHE A 71 1.56 -9.75 7.99
C PHE A 71 1.34 -11.07 8.73
N LYS A 72 0.30 -11.19 9.56
CA LYS A 72 0.04 -12.39 10.38
C LYS A 72 -0.09 -13.71 9.59
N PRO A 73 -0.72 -13.75 8.40
CA PRO A 73 -0.77 -14.97 7.59
C PRO A 73 0.62 -15.51 7.22
N PHE A 74 1.58 -14.63 6.94
CA PHE A 74 2.96 -15.03 6.64
C PHE A 74 3.66 -15.62 7.86
N THR A 75 3.46 -15.02 9.03
CA THR A 75 3.98 -15.54 10.31
C THR A 75 3.38 -16.92 10.62
N ALA A 76 2.07 -17.07 10.44
CA ALA A 76 1.40 -18.36 10.66
C ALA A 76 1.89 -19.43 9.69
N TYR A 77 2.06 -19.09 8.41
CA TYR A 77 2.62 -20.01 7.42
C TYR A 77 4.04 -20.45 7.79
N ALA A 78 4.91 -19.53 8.16
CA ALA A 78 6.26 -19.85 8.59
C ALA A 78 6.29 -20.77 9.81
N ALA A 79 5.41 -20.56 10.78
CA ALA A 79 5.31 -21.39 11.97
C ALA A 79 4.81 -22.83 11.65
N LEU A 80 3.92 -22.98 10.67
CA LEU A 80 3.46 -24.28 10.18
C LEU A 80 4.56 -25.00 9.38
N ASP A 81 5.25 -24.27 8.49
CA ASP A 81 6.29 -24.81 7.62
C ASP A 81 7.51 -25.30 8.41
N THR A 82 7.87 -24.57 9.46
CA THR A 82 8.98 -24.95 10.38
C THR A 82 8.59 -26.02 11.40
N GLY A 83 7.33 -26.43 11.43
CA GLY A 83 6.83 -27.43 12.38
C GLY A 83 6.73 -26.94 13.84
N LEU A 84 6.88 -25.65 14.09
CA LEU A 84 6.72 -25.06 15.43
C LEU A 84 5.28 -25.21 15.93
N ILE A 85 4.33 -25.22 15.04
CA ILE A 85 2.92 -25.51 15.34
C ILE A 85 2.41 -26.60 14.39
N GLY A 86 1.68 -27.57 14.93
CA GLY A 86 0.99 -28.57 14.10
C GLY A 86 -0.27 -27.97 13.46
N SER A 87 -0.72 -28.55 12.34
CA SER A 87 -1.93 -28.12 11.61
C SER A 87 -3.23 -28.11 12.45
N ARG A 88 -3.21 -28.67 13.65
CA ARG A 88 -4.29 -28.66 14.65
C ARG A 88 -3.92 -27.87 15.91
N GLY A 89 -2.74 -27.28 15.96
CA GLY A 89 -2.24 -26.56 17.14
C GLY A 89 -2.86 -25.17 17.25
N ILE A 90 -3.48 -24.89 18.38
CA ILE A 90 -3.82 -23.53 18.80
C ILE A 90 -2.59 -22.99 19.52
N LEU A 91 -1.92 -22.01 18.95
CA LEU A 91 -0.89 -21.27 19.66
C LEU A 91 -1.58 -20.26 20.57
N SER A 92 -1.70 -20.60 21.87
CA SER A 92 -2.08 -19.63 22.88
C SER A 92 -0.82 -18.89 23.30
N VAL A 93 -0.58 -17.72 22.71
CA VAL A 93 0.42 -16.80 23.24
C VAL A 93 -0.21 -16.08 24.39
N ASN A 94 0.11 -16.48 25.61
CA ASN A 94 -0.12 -15.65 26.79
C ASN A 94 0.83 -14.46 26.67
N ASP A 95 0.32 -13.37 26.15
CA ASP A 95 1.01 -12.10 26.12
C ASP A 95 0.95 -11.52 27.56
N PRO A 96 2.09 -11.32 28.24
CA PRO A 96 2.13 -10.76 29.59
C PRO A 96 2.03 -9.22 29.62
N PHE A 97 1.63 -8.55 28.52
CA PHE A 97 1.47 -7.10 28.45
C PHE A 97 0.02 -6.67 28.51
#